data_7030b4c240c138af3743adf2e14b8ad8
#
_entry.id   7030b4c240c138af3743adf2e14b8ad8
#
_cell.length_a   1.000
_cell.length_b   1.000
_cell.length_c   1.000
_cell.angle_alpha   90.00
_cell.angle_beta   90.00
_cell.angle_gamma   90.00
#
_symmetry.space_group_name_H-M   'P 1'
#
loop_
_entity.id
_entity.type
_entity.pdbx_description
1 polymer ?
#
loop_
_entity_poly.entity_id
_entity_poly.type
_entity_poly.pdbx_seq_one_letter_code
_entity_poly.pdbx_strand_id
1 'polypeptide(L)'
;MGAEGIGLFRIEHMFYGRNSDEPLAKLRKMILSNTKEEREVALKELRPFLIQAIKDTLKVMDGKPVTFRLLDPPLHEFVPHTIEKQKEFAEMLGISVEEIRKRGESLNEVNPMMGHRGVRLGISYPEISKMQFEAIFIATAQLIKGGFNPLPEIMIPVTVSENELSFQKVICEKARKEVEAKEGIALTYKFGTMIEMPRAAIIADKMDQVAAFF
;
A
#
# COMPACT_ATOMS: atom_id res chain seq x y z
N MET A 1 -24.31 14.08 -7.17
CA MET A 1 -23.44 14.81 -6.26
C MET A 1 -22.21 15.45 -6.93
N GLY A 2 -21.96 15.34 -8.20
CA GLY A 2 -20.97 16.12 -8.97
C GLY A 2 -19.49 15.84 -8.67
N ALA A 3 -19.16 14.74 -7.98
CA ALA A 3 -17.75 14.36 -7.78
C ALA A 3 -17.12 13.91 -9.11
N GLU A 4 -15.94 14.47 -9.44
CA GLU A 4 -15.23 14.21 -10.69
C GLU A 4 -14.05 13.26 -10.53
N GLY A 5 -13.79 12.77 -9.30
CA GLY A 5 -12.71 11.85 -8.98
C GLY A 5 -12.62 11.56 -7.50
N ILE A 6 -11.66 10.71 -7.13
CA ILE A 6 -11.24 10.48 -5.74
C ILE A 6 -9.80 10.98 -5.59
N GLY A 7 -9.62 12.10 -4.91
CA GLY A 7 -8.30 12.71 -4.71
C GLY A 7 -7.43 11.99 -3.67
N LEU A 8 -8.03 11.17 -2.80
CA LEU A 8 -7.30 10.38 -1.81
C LEU A 8 -8.08 9.12 -1.40
N PHE A 9 -7.72 7.99 -2.00
CA PHE A 9 -8.12 6.68 -1.53
C PHE A 9 -7.00 6.09 -0.66
N ARG A 10 -7.27 5.92 0.61
CA ARG A 10 -6.32 5.34 1.58
C ARG A 10 -6.43 3.83 1.57
N ILE A 11 -5.41 3.14 1.09
CA ILE A 11 -5.39 1.67 0.97
C ILE A 11 -5.65 1.00 2.33
N GLU A 12 -5.14 1.56 3.42
CA GLU A 12 -5.34 1.02 4.76
C GLU A 12 -6.80 0.95 5.22
N HIS A 13 -7.69 1.75 4.66
CA HIS A 13 -9.11 1.74 5.05
C HIS A 13 -9.81 0.41 4.71
N MET A 14 -9.30 -0.37 3.78
CA MET A 14 -9.84 -1.70 3.50
C MET A 14 -9.71 -2.67 4.68
N PHE A 15 -8.82 -2.39 5.63
CA PHE A 15 -8.60 -3.22 6.82
C PHE A 15 -9.49 -2.88 8.01
N TYR A 16 -10.34 -1.84 7.89
CA TYR A 16 -11.22 -1.35 8.96
C TYR A 16 -12.72 -1.42 8.62
N GLY A 17 -13.08 -1.93 7.46
CA GLY A 17 -14.47 -2.03 7.00
C GLY A 17 -15.23 -3.25 7.53
N ARG A 18 -16.50 -3.38 7.13
CA ARG A 18 -17.24 -4.64 7.31
C ARG A 18 -16.57 -5.74 6.48
N ASN A 19 -16.45 -6.93 7.02
CA ASN A 19 -15.76 -8.09 6.41
C ASN A 19 -14.24 -7.89 6.22
N SER A 20 -13.62 -7.03 7.05
CA SER A 20 -12.16 -6.79 7.00
C SER A 20 -11.33 -7.74 7.87
N ASP A 21 -11.96 -8.66 8.62
CA ASP A 21 -11.27 -9.54 9.56
C ASP A 21 -10.20 -10.41 8.86
N GLU A 22 -10.55 -11.01 7.72
CA GLU A 22 -9.61 -11.84 6.96
C GLU A 22 -8.45 -11.03 6.35
N PRO A 23 -8.67 -9.94 5.57
CA PRO A 23 -7.57 -9.11 5.07
C PRO A 23 -6.73 -8.50 6.20
N LEU A 24 -7.34 -8.11 7.32
CA LEU A 24 -6.60 -7.63 8.50
C LEU A 24 -5.72 -8.73 9.11
N ALA A 25 -6.21 -9.96 9.19
CA ALA A 25 -5.41 -11.10 9.65
C ALA A 25 -4.19 -11.35 8.74
N LYS A 26 -4.37 -11.29 7.41
CA LYS A 26 -3.27 -11.41 6.44
C LYS A 26 -2.26 -10.27 6.54
N LEU A 27 -2.74 -9.02 6.72
CA LEU A 27 -1.87 -7.87 6.97
C LEU A 27 -1.03 -8.07 8.23
N ARG A 28 -1.65 -8.51 9.33
CA ARG A 28 -0.96 -8.78 10.59
C ARG A 28 0.06 -9.91 10.46
N LYS A 29 -0.25 -10.96 9.70
CA LYS A 29 0.71 -12.03 9.37
C LYS A 29 1.93 -11.44 8.66
N MET A 30 1.75 -10.56 7.71
CA MET A 30 2.83 -9.84 7.04
C MET A 30 3.67 -9.02 8.01
N ILE A 31 3.04 -8.27 8.92
CA ILE A 31 3.70 -7.42 9.91
C ILE A 31 4.53 -8.24 10.90
N LEU A 32 4.03 -9.41 11.30
CA LEU A 32 4.68 -10.30 12.25
C LEU A 32 5.74 -11.20 11.61
N SER A 33 5.86 -11.21 10.29
CA SER A 33 6.89 -11.98 9.57
C SER A 33 8.30 -11.52 9.92
N ASN A 34 9.19 -12.45 10.23
CA ASN A 34 10.58 -12.18 10.59
C ASN A 34 11.50 -12.14 9.37
N THR A 35 11.20 -12.91 8.34
CA THR A 35 12.00 -13.01 7.12
C THR A 35 11.28 -12.39 5.92
N LYS A 36 12.05 -12.10 4.88
CA LYS A 36 11.49 -11.60 3.61
C LYS A 36 10.58 -12.66 2.95
N GLU A 37 10.99 -13.92 3.00
CA GLU A 37 10.27 -15.05 2.42
C GLU A 37 8.90 -15.23 3.08
N GLU A 38 8.82 -15.19 4.40
CA GLU A 38 7.56 -15.23 5.14
C GLU A 38 6.67 -14.03 4.78
N ARG A 39 7.26 -12.87 4.66
CA ARG A 39 6.54 -11.63 4.29
C ARG A 39 5.98 -11.71 2.87
N GLU A 40 6.75 -12.22 1.91
CA GLU A 40 6.29 -12.43 0.54
C GLU A 40 5.12 -13.42 0.45
N VAL A 41 5.13 -14.49 1.27
CA VAL A 41 4.01 -15.42 1.36
C VAL A 41 2.76 -14.72 1.88
N ALA A 42 2.88 -13.96 2.98
CA ALA A 42 1.75 -13.23 3.55
C ALA A 42 1.20 -12.16 2.58
N LEU A 43 2.07 -11.43 1.87
CA LEU A 43 1.70 -10.47 0.84
C LEU A 43 0.97 -11.12 -0.33
N LYS A 44 1.35 -12.33 -0.71
CA LYS A 44 0.68 -13.12 -1.75
C LYS A 44 -0.74 -13.52 -1.36
N GLU A 45 -0.95 -13.83 -0.08
CA GLU A 45 -2.28 -14.10 0.46
C GLU A 45 -3.14 -12.83 0.59
N LEU A 46 -2.53 -11.67 0.86
CA LEU A 46 -3.20 -10.37 1.00
C LEU A 46 -3.60 -9.75 -0.34
N ARG A 47 -2.79 -9.96 -1.38
CA ARG A 47 -2.95 -9.30 -2.69
C ARG A 47 -4.32 -9.44 -3.33
N PRO A 48 -5.01 -10.60 -3.32
CA PRO A 48 -6.34 -10.74 -3.91
C PRO A 48 -7.39 -9.79 -3.32
N PHE A 49 -7.35 -9.56 -2.01
CA PHE A 49 -8.27 -8.65 -1.31
C PHE A 49 -8.04 -7.20 -1.77
N LEU A 50 -6.77 -6.81 -1.91
CA LEU A 50 -6.41 -5.48 -2.38
C LEU A 50 -6.83 -5.28 -3.85
N ILE A 51 -6.60 -6.26 -4.71
CA ILE A 51 -7.05 -6.23 -6.11
C ILE A 51 -8.56 -6.03 -6.17
N GLN A 52 -9.33 -6.77 -5.38
CA GLN A 52 -10.79 -6.67 -5.39
C GLN A 52 -11.27 -5.29 -4.94
N ALA A 53 -10.73 -4.76 -3.82
CA ALA A 53 -11.11 -3.44 -3.31
C ALA A 53 -10.79 -2.31 -4.31
N ILE A 54 -9.62 -2.36 -4.95
CA ILE A 54 -9.21 -1.40 -5.99
C ILE A 54 -10.13 -1.52 -7.20
N LYS A 55 -10.41 -2.76 -7.65
CA LYS A 55 -11.28 -3.03 -8.80
C LYS A 55 -12.69 -2.50 -8.59
N ASP A 56 -13.27 -2.73 -7.40
CA ASP A 56 -14.62 -2.25 -7.08
C ASP A 56 -14.68 -0.71 -7.08
N THR A 57 -13.64 -0.07 -6.54
CA THR A 57 -13.51 1.39 -6.53
C THR A 57 -13.39 1.96 -7.95
N LEU A 58 -12.45 1.45 -8.74
CA LEU A 58 -12.22 1.91 -10.12
C LEU A 58 -13.43 1.64 -11.03
N LYS A 59 -14.17 0.56 -10.78
CA LYS A 59 -15.39 0.24 -11.53
C LYS A 59 -16.51 1.26 -11.29
N VAL A 60 -16.70 1.70 -10.05
CA VAL A 60 -17.67 2.74 -9.70
C VAL A 60 -17.24 4.11 -10.25
N MET A 61 -15.94 4.34 -10.35
CA MET A 61 -15.32 5.58 -10.84
C MET A 61 -14.92 5.50 -12.30
N ASP A 62 -15.60 4.71 -13.10
CA ASP A 62 -15.32 4.53 -14.53
C ASP A 62 -15.17 5.87 -15.27
N GLY A 63 -14.04 6.05 -15.98
CA GLY A 63 -13.70 7.29 -16.69
C GLY A 63 -13.30 8.46 -15.76
N LYS A 64 -13.15 8.25 -14.45
CA LYS A 64 -12.76 9.29 -13.49
C LYS A 64 -11.49 8.91 -12.74
N PRO A 65 -10.63 9.89 -12.40
CA PRO A 65 -9.37 9.61 -11.69
C PRO A 65 -9.61 9.15 -10.26
N VAL A 66 -8.78 8.20 -9.84
CA VAL A 66 -8.73 7.72 -8.45
C VAL A 66 -7.27 7.70 -7.99
N THR A 67 -6.96 8.52 -7.00
CA THR A 67 -5.62 8.60 -6.41
C THR A 67 -5.51 7.62 -5.26
N PHE A 68 -4.77 6.52 -5.47
CA PHE A 68 -4.46 5.52 -4.46
C PHE A 68 -3.20 5.91 -3.68
N ARG A 69 -3.37 6.28 -2.41
CA ARG A 69 -2.26 6.45 -1.49
C ARG A 69 -1.82 5.09 -0.97
N LEU A 70 -0.53 4.76 -1.14
CA LEU A 70 0.03 3.52 -0.60
C LEU A 70 -0.08 3.47 0.93
N LEU A 71 0.06 2.27 1.49
CA LEU A 71 -0.01 2.01 2.92
C LEU A 71 0.89 2.99 3.70
N ASP A 72 0.27 3.76 4.58
CA ASP A 72 0.94 4.83 5.30
C ASP A 72 1.05 4.61 6.82
N PRO A 73 0.03 4.11 7.53
CA PRO A 73 0.11 4.00 8.99
C PRO A 73 1.30 3.17 9.46
N PRO A 74 1.90 3.51 10.61
CA PRO A 74 2.93 2.68 11.24
C PRO A 74 2.42 1.27 11.50
N LEU A 75 3.27 0.27 11.30
CA LEU A 75 2.86 -1.13 11.38
C LEU A 75 2.34 -1.53 12.78
N HIS A 76 2.81 -0.87 13.84
CA HIS A 76 2.36 -1.16 15.21
C HIS A 76 0.87 -0.90 15.43
N GLU A 77 0.24 0.00 14.66
CA GLU A 77 -1.20 0.28 14.79
C GLU A 77 -2.07 -0.93 14.45
N PHE A 78 -1.55 -1.85 13.65
CA PHE A 78 -2.26 -3.08 13.27
C PHE A 78 -2.00 -4.26 14.22
N VAL A 79 -1.01 -4.15 15.12
CA VAL A 79 -0.69 -5.21 16.08
C VAL A 79 -1.69 -5.17 17.24
N PRO A 80 -2.23 -6.32 17.69
CA PRO A 80 -3.18 -6.33 18.79
C PRO A 80 -2.55 -5.88 20.10
N HIS A 81 -3.22 -4.95 20.80
CA HIS A 81 -2.74 -4.37 22.06
C HIS A 81 -3.30 -5.08 23.30
N THR A 82 -4.45 -5.77 23.19
CA THR A 82 -5.05 -6.49 24.33
C THR A 82 -4.57 -7.93 24.39
N ILE A 83 -4.43 -8.46 25.61
CA ILE A 83 -3.94 -9.84 25.85
C ILE A 83 -4.86 -10.87 25.18
N GLU A 84 -6.18 -10.65 25.23
CA GLU A 84 -7.16 -11.55 24.61
C GLU A 84 -6.94 -11.65 23.10
N LYS A 85 -6.82 -10.50 22.42
CA LYS A 85 -6.55 -10.46 20.99
C LYS A 85 -5.15 -11.00 20.62
N GLN A 86 -4.16 -10.80 21.49
CA GLN A 86 -2.83 -11.38 21.28
C GLN A 86 -2.87 -12.90 21.36
N LYS A 87 -3.65 -13.49 22.29
CA LYS A 87 -3.83 -14.95 22.38
C LYS A 87 -4.56 -15.51 21.16
N GLU A 88 -5.67 -14.90 20.77
CA GLU A 88 -6.39 -15.28 19.55
C GLU A 88 -5.50 -15.28 18.31
N PHE A 89 -4.66 -14.24 18.20
CA PHE A 89 -3.70 -14.11 17.10
C PHE A 89 -2.57 -15.14 17.18
N ALA A 90 -2.06 -15.42 18.36
CA ALA A 90 -1.03 -16.44 18.60
C ALA A 90 -1.50 -17.81 18.12
N GLU A 91 -2.74 -18.18 18.47
CA GLU A 91 -3.37 -19.43 18.01
C GLU A 91 -3.54 -19.47 16.49
N MET A 92 -4.04 -18.36 15.89
CA MET A 92 -4.26 -18.27 14.45
C MET A 92 -2.96 -18.38 13.63
N LEU A 93 -1.86 -17.80 14.13
CA LEU A 93 -0.57 -17.78 13.45
C LEU A 93 0.36 -18.92 13.83
N GLY A 94 0.02 -19.71 14.86
CA GLY A 94 0.87 -20.80 15.38
C GLY A 94 2.16 -20.30 16.02
N ILE A 95 2.18 -19.09 16.59
CA ILE A 95 3.31 -18.48 17.29
C ILE A 95 2.97 -18.17 18.74
N SER A 96 3.95 -17.87 19.57
CA SER A 96 3.71 -17.54 20.98
C SER A 96 3.17 -16.13 21.17
N VAL A 97 2.38 -15.92 22.23
CA VAL A 97 1.92 -14.56 22.64
C VAL A 97 3.11 -13.66 22.93
N GLU A 98 4.20 -14.22 23.45
CA GLU A 98 5.43 -13.48 23.76
C GLU A 98 6.11 -12.95 22.49
N GLU A 99 6.08 -13.70 21.40
CA GLU A 99 6.61 -13.25 20.10
C GLU A 99 5.78 -12.09 19.54
N ILE A 100 4.44 -12.17 19.63
CA ILE A 100 3.56 -11.06 19.22
C ILE A 100 3.86 -9.80 20.03
N ARG A 101 4.03 -9.96 21.35
CA ARG A 101 4.33 -8.84 22.25
C ARG A 101 5.69 -8.21 21.91
N LYS A 102 6.75 -9.00 21.80
CA LYS A 102 8.10 -8.53 21.44
C LYS A 102 8.10 -7.81 20.09
N ARG A 103 7.39 -8.36 19.11
CA ARG A 103 7.30 -7.73 17.80
C ARG A 103 6.54 -6.40 17.87
N GLY A 104 5.41 -6.36 18.58
CA GLY A 104 4.66 -5.13 18.83
C GLY A 104 5.52 -4.06 19.52
N GLU A 105 6.28 -4.44 20.56
CA GLU A 105 7.21 -3.54 21.26
C GLU A 105 8.33 -3.05 20.33
N SER A 106 8.87 -3.91 19.48
CA SER A 106 9.93 -3.54 18.52
C SER A 106 9.47 -2.60 17.41
N LEU A 107 8.17 -2.58 17.12
CA LEU A 107 7.55 -1.70 16.12
C LEU A 107 7.00 -0.42 16.75
N ASN A 108 6.97 -0.32 18.08
CA ASN A 108 6.42 0.84 18.77
C ASN A 108 7.28 2.08 18.53
N GLU A 109 6.64 3.17 18.16
CA GLU A 109 7.30 4.43 17.83
C GLU A 109 6.98 5.48 18.89
N VAL A 110 8.01 6.18 19.36
CA VAL A 110 7.83 7.30 20.30
C VAL A 110 7.09 8.45 19.61
N ASN A 111 7.39 8.68 18.34
CA ASN A 111 6.69 9.64 17.49
C ASN A 111 6.24 8.96 16.19
N PRO A 112 4.95 8.61 16.04
CA PRO A 112 4.42 7.95 14.85
C PRO A 112 4.64 8.74 13.55
N MET A 113 4.71 10.08 13.61
CA MET A 113 4.97 10.94 12.44
C MET A 113 6.37 10.73 11.87
N MET A 114 7.35 10.41 12.74
CA MET A 114 8.75 10.18 12.39
C MET A 114 9.11 8.70 12.29
N GLY A 115 8.14 7.82 12.50
CA GLY A 115 8.33 6.38 12.57
C GLY A 115 8.54 5.70 11.21
N HIS A 116 8.62 4.37 11.26
CA HIS A 116 8.81 3.50 10.10
C HIS A 116 7.49 3.27 9.37
N ARG A 117 7.12 4.19 8.50
CA ARG A 117 5.86 4.26 7.75
C ARG A 117 6.05 4.80 6.34
N GLY A 118 5.01 4.74 5.51
CA GLY A 118 4.98 5.35 4.19
C GLY A 118 6.14 4.94 3.30
N VAL A 119 6.79 5.92 2.66
CA VAL A 119 7.94 5.67 1.77
C VAL A 119 9.10 4.96 2.49
N ARG A 120 9.33 5.24 3.78
CA ARG A 120 10.41 4.61 4.57
C ARG A 120 10.20 3.11 4.67
N LEU A 121 8.95 2.69 4.92
CA LEU A 121 8.56 1.28 4.92
C LEU A 121 8.78 0.65 3.54
N GLY A 122 8.37 1.36 2.47
CA GLY A 122 8.55 0.88 1.09
C GLY A 122 10.00 0.82 0.61
N ILE A 123 10.93 1.54 1.28
CA ILE A 123 12.37 1.42 1.03
C ILE A 123 12.96 0.22 1.78
N SER A 124 12.62 0.06 3.05
CA SER A 124 13.12 -1.06 3.88
C SER A 124 12.56 -2.41 3.46
N TYR A 125 11.30 -2.43 3.02
CA TYR A 125 10.57 -3.62 2.59
C TYR A 125 9.92 -3.40 1.22
N PRO A 126 10.72 -3.34 0.14
CA PRO A 126 10.25 -2.98 -1.21
C PRO A 126 9.20 -3.94 -1.76
N GLU A 127 9.13 -5.17 -1.25
CA GLU A 127 8.10 -6.14 -1.59
C GLU A 127 6.69 -5.70 -1.18
N ILE A 128 6.55 -4.87 -0.13
CA ILE A 128 5.27 -4.30 0.30
C ILE A 128 4.76 -3.29 -0.74
N SER A 129 5.63 -2.38 -1.19
CA SER A 129 5.29 -1.43 -2.27
C SER A 129 5.01 -2.17 -3.58
N LYS A 130 5.85 -3.14 -3.95
CA LYS A 130 5.68 -3.94 -5.18
C LYS A 130 4.30 -4.60 -5.21
N MET A 131 3.88 -5.25 -4.13
CA MET A 131 2.58 -5.91 -4.05
C MET A 131 1.42 -4.94 -4.27
N GLN A 132 1.49 -3.72 -3.70
CA GLN A 132 0.47 -2.69 -3.88
C GLN A 132 0.42 -2.18 -5.32
N PHE A 133 1.58 -1.92 -5.95
CA PHE A 133 1.64 -1.55 -7.36
C PHE A 133 1.06 -2.65 -8.26
N GLU A 134 1.44 -3.91 -8.05
CA GLU A 134 0.90 -5.05 -8.78
C GLU A 134 -0.62 -5.13 -8.64
N ALA A 135 -1.17 -4.94 -7.43
CA ALA A 135 -2.60 -4.99 -7.19
C ALA A 135 -3.36 -3.90 -7.97
N ILE A 136 -2.83 -2.66 -7.99
CA ILE A 136 -3.42 -1.55 -8.76
C ILE A 136 -3.39 -1.89 -10.26
N PHE A 137 -2.26 -2.33 -10.79
CA PHE A 137 -2.12 -2.63 -12.20
C PHE A 137 -2.93 -3.84 -12.66
N ILE A 138 -3.02 -4.90 -11.85
CA ILE A 138 -3.85 -6.08 -12.16
C ILE A 138 -5.34 -5.70 -12.16
N ALA A 139 -5.81 -4.94 -11.17
CA ALA A 139 -7.19 -4.44 -11.14
C ALA A 139 -7.51 -3.59 -12.36
N THR A 140 -6.59 -2.69 -12.74
CA THR A 140 -6.69 -1.84 -13.93
C THR A 140 -6.78 -2.67 -15.21
N ALA A 141 -5.87 -3.64 -15.39
CA ALA A 141 -5.85 -4.52 -16.56
C ALA A 141 -7.15 -5.33 -16.70
N GLN A 142 -7.64 -5.88 -15.59
CA GLN A 142 -8.91 -6.64 -15.58
C GLN A 142 -10.10 -5.78 -15.96
N LEU A 143 -10.13 -4.51 -15.53
CA LEU A 143 -11.20 -3.59 -15.88
C LEU A 143 -11.15 -3.17 -17.35
N ILE A 144 -9.97 -2.88 -17.89
CA ILE A 144 -9.79 -2.58 -19.32
C ILE A 144 -10.28 -3.75 -20.17
N LYS A 145 -9.94 -4.99 -19.82
CA LYS A 145 -10.45 -6.20 -20.48
C LYS A 145 -11.98 -6.32 -20.40
N GLY A 146 -12.56 -5.80 -19.32
CA GLY A 146 -14.01 -5.73 -19.13
C GLY A 146 -14.70 -4.57 -19.82
N GLY A 147 -13.99 -3.76 -20.61
CA GLY A 147 -14.55 -2.61 -21.36
C GLY A 147 -14.68 -1.31 -20.55
N PHE A 148 -14.10 -1.23 -19.36
CA PHE A 148 -14.04 -0.03 -18.53
C PHE A 148 -12.84 0.85 -18.87
N ASN A 149 -12.90 2.12 -18.46
CA ASN A 149 -11.83 3.11 -18.62
C ASN A 149 -11.29 3.55 -17.25
N PRO A 150 -10.55 2.70 -16.52
CA PRO A 150 -9.98 3.05 -15.21
C PRO A 150 -8.85 4.06 -15.35
N LEU A 151 -8.82 5.09 -14.50
CA LEU A 151 -7.81 6.13 -14.46
C LEU A 151 -7.09 6.14 -13.09
N PRO A 152 -6.21 5.17 -12.80
CA PRO A 152 -5.51 5.12 -11.52
C PRO A 152 -4.40 6.15 -11.45
N GLU A 153 -4.30 6.80 -10.29
CA GLU A 153 -3.18 7.63 -9.89
C GLU A 153 -2.56 7.03 -8.62
N ILE A 154 -1.25 6.98 -8.54
CA ILE A 154 -0.50 6.36 -7.43
C ILE A 154 0.21 7.44 -6.65
N MET A 155 -0.06 7.54 -5.35
CA MET A 155 0.52 8.54 -4.46
C MET A 155 1.39 7.90 -3.39
N ILE A 156 2.65 8.33 -3.30
CA ILE A 156 3.61 7.87 -2.28
C ILE A 156 3.55 8.80 -1.07
N PRO A 157 3.22 8.31 0.14
CA PRO A 157 3.16 9.15 1.33
C PRO A 157 4.52 9.33 2.02
N VAL A 158 4.66 10.39 2.81
CA VAL A 158 5.77 10.68 3.74
C VAL A 158 7.14 10.86 3.05
N THR A 159 7.16 11.20 1.77
CA THR A 159 8.39 11.41 1.00
C THR A 159 9.09 12.69 1.44
N VAL A 160 10.40 12.64 1.62
CA VAL A 160 11.23 13.78 2.04
C VAL A 160 12.37 14.12 1.04
N SER A 161 12.58 13.27 0.03
CA SER A 161 13.58 13.50 -1.02
C SER A 161 13.16 12.91 -2.37
N GLU A 162 13.70 13.48 -3.43
CA GLU A 162 13.53 12.98 -4.81
C GLU A 162 14.12 11.59 -5.00
N ASN A 163 15.16 11.23 -4.25
CA ASN A 163 15.77 9.90 -4.32
C ASN A 163 14.84 8.80 -3.79
N GLU A 164 14.13 9.07 -2.68
CA GLU A 164 13.12 8.13 -2.15
C GLU A 164 11.99 7.91 -3.16
N LEU A 165 11.53 8.99 -3.77
CA LEU A 165 10.45 8.93 -4.76
C LEU A 165 10.91 8.20 -6.02
N SER A 166 12.13 8.47 -6.51
CA SER A 166 12.73 7.79 -7.66
C SER A 166 12.89 6.30 -7.41
N PHE A 167 13.31 5.90 -6.21
CA PHE A 167 13.40 4.49 -5.82
C PHE A 167 12.05 3.78 -5.92
N GLN A 168 10.98 4.41 -5.40
CA GLN A 168 9.63 3.85 -5.51
C GLN A 168 9.14 3.81 -6.96
N LYS A 169 9.48 4.81 -7.77
CA LYS A 169 9.12 4.85 -9.20
C LYS A 169 9.74 3.69 -9.98
N VAL A 170 10.99 3.34 -9.70
CA VAL A 170 11.66 2.18 -10.32
C VAL A 170 10.91 0.88 -10.01
N ILE A 171 10.49 0.68 -8.76
CA ILE A 171 9.71 -0.51 -8.37
C ILE A 171 8.34 -0.50 -9.07
N CYS A 172 7.68 0.64 -9.10
CA CYS A 172 6.38 0.84 -9.75
C CYS A 172 6.44 0.50 -11.25
N GLU A 173 7.42 1.05 -11.97
CA GLU A 173 7.63 0.77 -13.40
C GLU A 173 7.94 -0.69 -13.69
N LYS A 174 8.71 -1.33 -12.82
CA LYS A 174 8.98 -2.77 -12.94
C LYS A 174 7.70 -3.58 -12.77
N ALA A 175 6.90 -3.29 -11.74
CA ALA A 175 5.62 -3.94 -11.50
C ALA A 175 4.64 -3.74 -12.66
N ARG A 176 4.57 -2.52 -13.22
CA ARG A 176 3.76 -2.22 -14.41
C ARG A 176 4.13 -3.11 -15.59
N LYS A 177 5.42 -3.14 -15.95
CA LYS A 177 5.93 -3.95 -17.08
C LYS A 177 5.66 -5.43 -16.89
N GLU A 178 5.84 -5.96 -15.67
CA GLU A 178 5.56 -7.36 -15.34
C GLU A 178 4.06 -7.69 -15.54
N VAL A 179 3.16 -6.79 -15.11
CA VAL A 179 1.72 -6.97 -15.30
C VAL A 179 1.30 -6.80 -16.77
N GLU A 180 1.82 -5.80 -17.48
CA GLU A 180 1.57 -5.62 -18.92
C GLU A 180 1.97 -6.85 -19.74
N ALA A 181 3.15 -7.41 -19.47
CA ALA A 181 3.63 -8.61 -20.15
C ALA A 181 2.72 -9.83 -19.86
N LYS A 182 2.22 -9.95 -18.63
CA LYS A 182 1.34 -11.05 -18.22
C LYS A 182 -0.07 -10.91 -18.78
N GLU A 183 -0.61 -9.70 -18.74
CA GLU A 183 -2.00 -9.43 -19.10
C GLU A 183 -2.18 -9.10 -20.59
N GLY A 184 -1.10 -8.78 -21.32
CA GLY A 184 -1.13 -8.43 -22.74
C GLY A 184 -1.80 -7.09 -23.04
N ILE A 185 -1.78 -6.16 -22.09
CA ILE A 185 -2.44 -4.84 -22.18
C ILE A 185 -1.47 -3.76 -21.73
N ALA A 186 -1.40 -2.66 -22.47
CA ALA A 186 -0.69 -1.45 -22.02
C ALA A 186 -1.48 -0.73 -20.93
N LEU A 187 -0.77 -0.27 -19.90
CA LEU A 187 -1.35 0.39 -18.74
C LEU A 187 -0.89 1.84 -18.64
N THR A 188 -1.85 2.75 -18.49
CA THR A 188 -1.60 4.17 -18.22
C THR A 188 -1.92 4.49 -16.77
N TYR A 189 -1.12 5.36 -16.15
CA TYR A 189 -1.31 5.81 -14.78
C TYR A 189 -0.55 7.12 -14.57
N LYS A 190 -0.86 7.82 -13.48
CA LYS A 190 -0.01 8.90 -12.99
C LYS A 190 0.69 8.46 -11.71
N PHE A 191 1.92 8.92 -11.53
CA PHE A 191 2.73 8.67 -10.34
C PHE A 191 3.06 9.98 -9.65
N GLY A 192 2.74 10.09 -8.38
CA GLY A 192 2.91 11.31 -7.60
C GLY A 192 3.27 11.05 -6.15
N THR A 193 3.30 12.10 -5.37
CA THR A 193 3.64 12.02 -3.95
C THR A 193 2.82 13.01 -3.14
N MET A 194 2.78 12.80 -1.82
CA MET A 194 2.20 13.71 -0.86
C MET A 194 3.25 14.72 -0.40
N ILE A 195 2.98 16.01 -0.56
CA ILE A 195 3.82 17.08 0.00
C ILE A 195 3.31 17.40 1.42
N GLU A 196 3.72 16.60 2.37
CA GLU A 196 3.27 16.69 3.77
C GLU A 196 4.42 16.86 4.78
N MET A 197 5.65 16.66 4.31
CA MET A 197 6.86 16.88 5.11
C MET A 197 7.47 18.24 4.79
N PRO A 198 7.93 19.03 5.78
CA PRO A 198 8.47 20.36 5.54
C PRO A 198 9.59 20.40 4.50
N ARG A 199 10.50 19.43 4.54
CA ARG A 199 11.57 19.32 3.54
C ARG A 199 11.02 19.12 2.12
N ALA A 200 10.01 18.27 1.94
CA ALA A 200 9.42 18.04 0.63
C ALA A 200 8.84 19.31 0.03
N ALA A 201 8.23 20.17 0.85
CA ALA A 201 7.71 21.47 0.41
C ALA A 201 8.84 22.41 -0.07
N ILE A 202 9.99 22.39 0.62
CA ILE A 202 11.14 23.25 0.27
C ILE A 202 11.80 22.80 -1.05
N ILE A 203 11.80 21.50 -1.35
CA ILE A 203 12.42 20.93 -2.55
C ILE A 203 11.38 20.43 -3.58
N ALA A 204 10.20 21.02 -3.58
CA ALA A 204 9.11 20.58 -4.48
C ALA A 204 9.49 20.64 -5.96
N ASP A 205 10.33 21.59 -6.36
CA ASP A 205 10.92 21.72 -7.69
C ASP A 205 11.75 20.48 -8.11
N LYS A 206 12.43 19.82 -7.16
CA LYS A 206 13.14 18.56 -7.42
C LYS A 206 12.20 17.38 -7.45
N MET A 207 11.18 17.40 -6.60
CA MET A 207 10.16 16.35 -6.58
C MET A 207 9.35 16.30 -7.87
N ASP A 208 9.08 17.46 -8.50
CA ASP A 208 8.37 17.61 -9.77
C ASP A 208 9.07 16.89 -10.94
N GLN A 209 10.38 16.70 -10.89
CA GLN A 209 11.12 15.96 -11.90
C GLN A 209 10.77 14.44 -11.91
N VAL A 210 10.19 13.96 -10.84
CA VAL A 210 9.83 12.54 -10.67
C VAL A 210 8.32 12.34 -10.63
N ALA A 211 7.61 13.23 -9.94
CA ALA A 211 6.17 13.19 -9.74
C ALA A 211 5.41 13.86 -10.90
N ALA A 212 4.27 13.31 -11.28
CA ALA A 212 3.34 13.94 -12.22
C ALA A 212 2.24 14.76 -11.52
N PHE A 213 2.14 14.66 -10.19
CA PHE A 213 1.19 15.40 -9.35
C PHE A 213 1.62 15.36 -7.88
N PHE A 214 1.05 16.27 -7.09
CA PHE A 214 1.22 16.36 -5.64
C PHE A 214 -0.14 16.31 -4.93
#